data_1c09218a1bd0863f0e4a6d285357aedc
#
_entry.id   1c09218a1bd0863f0e4a6d285357aedc
#
_cell.length_a   1.000
_cell.length_b   1.000
_cell.length_c   1.000
_cell.angle_alpha   90.00
_cell.angle_beta   90.00
_cell.angle_gamma   90.00
#
_symmetry.space_group_name_H-M   'P 1'
#
loop_
_entity.id
_entity.type
_entity.pdbx_description
1 polymer ?
#
loop_
_entity_poly.entity_id
_entity_poly.type
_entity_poly.pdbx_seq_one_letter_code
_entity_poly.pdbx_strand_id
1 'polypeptide(L)'
;DVYKRQVSIPCSIDFMVVSSYGGSNTTSSGLVKIIKDLDGDLTGKDVLIVEDILDTGITLSNLVPMLKMRNPSSVKICTILDKPSRRKADIQPDYEGFQVPDEFVVGYGLDYDEKYRNLPYVGVLKPAVYEK
;
A
#
# COMPACT_ATOMS: atom_id res chain seq x y z
N ASP A 1 8.53 5.55 -13.28
CA ASP A 1 8.70 5.47 -14.76
C ASP A 1 9.33 4.16 -15.23
N VAL A 2 10.24 3.59 -14.46
CA VAL A 2 10.97 2.37 -14.84
C VAL A 2 10.04 1.16 -14.94
N TYR A 3 9.09 0.99 -14.03
CA TYR A 3 8.23 -0.19 -13.95
C TYR A 3 7.19 -0.28 -15.09
N LYS A 4 6.58 0.84 -15.47
CA LYS A 4 5.59 0.84 -16.56
C LYS A 4 6.17 0.44 -17.91
N ARG A 5 7.49 0.58 -18.11
CA ARG A 5 8.17 0.16 -19.32
C ARG A 5 8.42 -1.35 -19.40
N GLN A 6 8.28 -2.05 -18.27
CA GLN A 6 8.40 -3.50 -18.20
C GLN A 6 7.06 -4.22 -18.44
N VAL A 7 5.96 -3.48 -18.29
CA VAL A 7 4.62 -4.02 -18.60
C VAL A 7 4.43 -4.07 -20.10
N SER A 8 4.24 -5.26 -20.64
CA SER A 8 4.13 -5.51 -22.08
C SER A 8 2.71 -5.35 -22.66
N ILE A 9 1.71 -5.22 -21.78
CA ILE A 9 0.32 -5.00 -22.18
C ILE A 9 -0.05 -3.52 -22.04
N PRO A 10 -0.98 -2.99 -22.86
CA PRO A 10 -1.50 -1.63 -22.69
C PRO A 10 -2.07 -1.44 -21.29
N CYS A 11 -1.64 -0.39 -20.59
CA CYS A 11 -2.14 -0.04 -19.27
C CYS A 11 -2.23 1.48 -19.11
N SER A 12 -3.17 1.93 -18.29
CA SER A 12 -3.23 3.30 -17.79
C SER A 12 -2.76 3.34 -16.34
N ILE A 13 -2.17 4.46 -15.94
CA ILE A 13 -1.71 4.67 -14.57
C ILE A 13 -2.49 5.84 -13.99
N ASP A 14 -2.98 5.66 -12.76
CA ASP A 14 -3.63 6.69 -11.97
C ASP A 14 -3.11 6.62 -10.53
N PHE A 15 -3.31 7.69 -9.77
CA PHE A 15 -2.81 7.80 -8.40
C PHE A 15 -3.94 8.18 -7.45
N MET A 16 -3.96 7.53 -6.30
CA MET A 16 -4.89 7.79 -5.22
C MET A 16 -4.11 8.09 -3.94
N VAL A 17 -4.59 9.04 -3.15
CA VAL A 17 -4.02 9.33 -1.83
C VAL A 17 -5.10 9.09 -0.79
N VAL A 18 -4.83 8.16 0.09
CA VAL A 18 -5.70 7.81 1.20
C VAL A 18 -4.97 7.93 2.52
N SER A 19 -5.69 8.35 3.56
CA SER A 19 -5.17 8.31 4.93
C SER A 19 -6.07 7.46 5.80
N SER A 20 -5.45 6.71 6.72
CA SER A 20 -6.20 6.06 7.79
C SER A 20 -6.71 7.13 8.77
N TYR A 21 -8.02 7.14 9.03
CA TYR A 21 -8.59 8.00 10.06
C TYR A 21 -8.27 7.44 11.44
N GLY A 22 -7.45 8.16 12.23
CA GLY A 22 -7.11 7.77 13.60
C GLY A 22 -5.77 8.34 14.03
N GLY A 23 -5.72 9.65 14.36
CA GLY A 23 -4.66 10.21 15.21
C GLY A 23 -4.76 9.60 16.61
N SER A 24 -3.65 9.44 17.24
CA SER A 24 -3.21 9.05 18.58
C SER A 24 -4.20 8.71 19.73
N ASN A 25 -5.50 8.65 19.55
CA ASN A 25 -6.43 8.24 20.60
C ASN A 25 -7.65 7.52 20.03
N THR A 26 -7.79 6.26 20.47
CA THR A 26 -8.99 5.41 20.50
C THR A 26 -9.55 4.91 19.17
N THR A 27 -9.63 3.57 19.10
CA THR A 27 -10.47 2.78 18.17
C THR A 27 -10.62 3.38 16.78
N SER A 28 -9.71 2.99 15.89
CA SER A 28 -9.84 3.27 14.46
C SER A 28 -11.20 2.73 13.99
N SER A 29 -12.10 3.64 13.63
CA SER A 29 -13.42 3.31 13.06
C SER A 29 -13.33 2.62 11.69
N GLY A 30 -12.15 2.24 11.24
CA GLY A 30 -11.92 1.62 9.95
C GLY A 30 -12.15 2.54 8.74
N LEU A 31 -12.48 3.81 8.96
CA LEU A 31 -12.76 4.75 7.88
C LEU A 31 -11.46 5.22 7.22
N VAL A 32 -11.39 5.06 5.92
CA VAL A 32 -10.35 5.61 5.06
C VAL A 32 -10.82 6.95 4.51
N LYS A 33 -10.02 8.00 4.70
CA LYS A 33 -10.26 9.31 4.09
C LYS A 33 -9.54 9.37 2.76
N ILE A 34 -10.28 9.60 1.68
CA ILE A 34 -9.71 9.88 0.37
C ILE A 34 -9.28 11.35 0.34
N ILE A 35 -7.98 11.60 0.16
CA ILE A 35 -7.40 12.94 0.01
C ILE A 35 -7.34 13.33 -1.46
N LYS A 36 -6.86 12.41 -2.32
CA LYS A 36 -6.96 12.49 -3.78
C LYS A 36 -7.64 11.23 -4.28
N ASP A 37 -8.68 11.41 -5.08
CA ASP A 37 -9.36 10.31 -5.76
C ASP A 37 -8.75 10.04 -7.14
N LEU A 38 -9.14 8.92 -7.73
CA LEU A 38 -8.80 8.56 -9.10
C LEU A 38 -9.42 9.55 -10.08
N ASP A 39 -8.67 9.87 -11.13
CA ASP A 39 -9.15 10.74 -12.21
C ASP A 39 -9.99 9.98 -13.23
N GLY A 40 -9.78 8.66 -13.35
CA GLY A 40 -10.42 7.79 -14.33
C GLY A 40 -11.58 6.96 -13.79
N ASP A 41 -12.55 6.66 -14.67
CA ASP A 41 -13.62 5.69 -14.39
C ASP A 41 -13.05 4.26 -14.38
N LEU A 42 -13.51 3.44 -13.43
CA LEU A 42 -13.09 2.04 -13.27
C LEU A 42 -14.03 1.04 -13.93
N THR A 43 -15.20 1.45 -14.40
CA THR A 43 -16.24 0.56 -14.93
C THR A 43 -15.68 -0.38 -15.99
N GLY A 44 -15.81 -1.68 -15.77
CA GLY A 44 -15.38 -2.74 -16.68
C GLY A 44 -13.86 -2.91 -16.82
N LYS A 45 -13.03 -2.19 -16.06
CA LYS A 45 -11.57 -2.30 -16.11
C LYS A 45 -11.04 -3.31 -15.10
N ASP A 46 -9.92 -3.94 -15.44
CA ASP A 46 -9.11 -4.68 -14.48
C ASP A 46 -8.21 -3.71 -13.74
N VAL A 47 -8.36 -3.66 -12.42
CA VAL A 47 -7.64 -2.73 -11.54
C VAL A 47 -6.56 -3.48 -10.78
N LEU A 48 -5.32 -3.01 -10.88
CA LEU A 48 -4.21 -3.46 -10.06
C LEU A 48 -3.79 -2.34 -9.10
N ILE A 49 -4.01 -2.55 -7.81
CA ILE A 49 -3.49 -1.68 -6.76
C ILE A 49 -2.02 -2.04 -6.55
N VAL A 50 -1.14 -1.05 -6.63
CA VAL A 50 0.29 -1.23 -6.41
C VAL A 50 0.70 -0.45 -5.16
N GLU A 51 1.22 -1.16 -4.18
CA GLU A 51 1.68 -0.63 -2.90
C GLU A 51 3.13 -1.01 -2.63
N ASP A 52 3.82 -0.21 -1.85
CA ASP A 52 5.18 -0.51 -1.41
C ASP A 52 5.20 -1.61 -0.35
N ILE A 53 4.31 -1.52 0.63
CA ILE A 53 4.24 -2.48 1.73
C ILE A 53 2.79 -2.77 2.15
N LEU A 54 2.47 -4.04 2.35
CA LEU A 54 1.25 -4.47 2.99
C LEU A 54 1.56 -4.86 4.44
N ASP A 55 1.28 -3.94 5.36
CA ASP A 55 1.51 -4.13 6.81
C ASP A 55 0.23 -4.66 7.49
N THR A 56 -0.49 -3.86 8.25
CA THR A 56 -1.71 -4.29 8.96
C THR A 56 -2.86 -4.67 8.05
N GLY A 57 -2.88 -4.18 6.84
CA GLY A 57 -3.95 -4.40 5.85
C GLY A 57 -5.21 -3.57 6.08
N ILE A 58 -5.28 -2.77 7.16
CA ILE A 58 -6.49 -2.01 7.51
C ILE A 58 -6.88 -1.03 6.41
N THR A 59 -5.92 -0.29 5.85
CA THR A 59 -6.19 0.67 4.77
C THR A 59 -6.76 0.00 3.54
N LEU A 60 -6.09 -1.05 3.06
CA LEU A 60 -6.51 -1.76 1.85
C LEU A 60 -7.81 -2.55 2.04
N SER A 61 -8.06 -3.12 3.23
CA SER A 61 -9.32 -3.81 3.51
C SER A 61 -10.55 -2.89 3.42
N ASN A 62 -10.36 -1.59 3.64
CA ASN A 62 -11.41 -0.60 3.47
C ASN A 62 -11.44 -0.02 2.05
N LEU A 63 -10.27 0.18 1.44
CA LEU A 63 -10.17 0.76 0.10
C LEU A 63 -10.70 -0.20 -0.98
N VAL A 64 -10.36 -1.48 -0.92
CA VAL A 64 -10.77 -2.47 -1.94
C VAL A 64 -12.29 -2.54 -2.13
N PRO A 65 -13.13 -2.63 -1.08
CA PRO A 65 -14.58 -2.58 -1.24
C PRO A 65 -15.08 -1.28 -1.90
N MET A 66 -14.49 -0.14 -1.56
CA MET A 66 -14.84 1.15 -2.16
C MET A 66 -14.55 1.19 -3.66
N LEU A 67 -13.41 0.63 -4.07
CA LEU A 67 -13.09 0.53 -5.50
C LEU A 67 -13.99 -0.47 -6.21
N LYS A 68 -14.34 -1.58 -5.58
CA LYS A 68 -15.28 -2.57 -6.13
C LYS A 68 -16.68 -2.00 -6.37
N MET A 69 -17.14 -1.04 -5.56
CA MET A 69 -18.41 -0.34 -5.80
C MET A 69 -18.41 0.53 -7.06
N ARG A 70 -17.27 0.79 -7.68
CA ARG A 70 -17.15 1.52 -8.96
C ARG A 70 -17.21 0.59 -10.19
N ASN A 71 -17.73 -0.63 -10.00
CA ASN A 71 -17.97 -1.63 -11.04
C ASN A 71 -16.73 -1.99 -11.92
N PRO A 72 -15.52 -2.18 -11.37
CA PRO A 72 -14.42 -2.75 -12.13
C PRO A 72 -14.69 -4.22 -12.47
N SER A 73 -14.06 -4.74 -13.52
CA SER A 73 -14.08 -6.18 -13.84
C SER A 73 -13.34 -7.00 -12.80
N SER A 74 -12.23 -6.48 -12.29
CA SER A 74 -11.48 -7.09 -11.20
C SER A 74 -10.71 -6.04 -10.39
N VAL A 75 -10.41 -6.37 -9.12
CA VAL A 75 -9.47 -5.61 -8.29
C VAL A 75 -8.49 -6.58 -7.68
N LYS A 76 -7.21 -6.35 -7.93
CA LYS A 76 -6.10 -7.13 -7.41
C LYS A 76 -5.08 -6.25 -6.71
N ILE A 77 -4.29 -6.83 -5.80
CA ILE A 77 -3.27 -6.15 -5.00
C ILE A 77 -1.91 -6.71 -5.37
N CYS A 78 -0.97 -5.81 -5.66
CA CYS A 78 0.44 -6.10 -5.82
C CYS A 78 1.23 -5.29 -4.80
N THR A 79 2.10 -5.94 -4.04
CA THR A 79 3.00 -5.26 -3.10
C THR A 79 4.43 -5.76 -3.25
N ILE A 80 5.41 -4.87 -3.07
CA ILE A 80 6.80 -5.30 -3.05
C ILE A 80 7.16 -5.98 -1.74
N LEU A 81 6.64 -5.47 -0.61
CA LEU A 81 6.88 -6.05 0.70
C LEU A 81 5.55 -6.47 1.35
N ASP A 82 5.55 -7.65 1.95
CA ASP A 82 4.43 -8.13 2.76
C ASP A 82 4.88 -8.44 4.19
N LYS A 83 4.10 -8.00 5.20
CA LYS A 83 4.30 -8.29 6.62
C LYS A 83 3.14 -9.11 7.17
N PRO A 84 3.04 -10.41 6.90
CA PRO A 84 1.90 -11.21 7.32
C PRO A 84 1.75 -11.28 8.85
N SER A 85 2.87 -11.19 9.61
CA SER A 85 2.85 -11.20 11.08
C SER A 85 2.14 -9.99 11.71
N ARG A 86 2.04 -8.88 10.99
CA ARG A 86 1.34 -7.67 11.46
C ARG A 86 -0.10 -7.56 10.97
N ARG A 87 -0.56 -8.51 10.18
CA ARG A 87 -1.89 -8.47 9.59
C ARG A 87 -2.98 -8.41 10.65
N LYS A 88 -3.84 -7.40 10.56
CA LYS A 88 -5.01 -7.19 11.43
C LYS A 88 -6.34 -7.33 10.69
N ALA A 89 -6.31 -7.22 9.37
CA ALA A 89 -7.47 -7.35 8.51
C ALA A 89 -7.36 -8.60 7.64
N ASP A 90 -8.49 -9.20 7.30
CA ASP A 90 -8.53 -10.37 6.40
C ASP A 90 -8.32 -9.90 4.95
N ILE A 91 -7.06 -9.65 4.61
CA ILE A 91 -6.64 -9.25 3.27
C ILE A 91 -5.26 -9.82 2.98
N GLN A 92 -5.08 -10.30 1.76
CA GLN A 92 -3.83 -10.84 1.25
C GLN A 92 -3.49 -10.17 -0.08
N PRO A 93 -2.20 -10.00 -0.42
CA PRO A 93 -1.82 -9.58 -1.75
C PRO A 93 -2.08 -10.69 -2.77
N ASP A 94 -2.48 -10.34 -3.98
CA ASP A 94 -2.53 -11.28 -5.11
C ASP A 94 -1.13 -11.56 -5.67
N TYR A 95 -0.27 -10.54 -5.59
CA TYR A 95 1.13 -10.60 -6.02
C TYR A 95 2.02 -9.97 -4.96
N GLU A 96 3.01 -10.71 -4.48
CA GLU A 96 3.97 -10.24 -3.51
C GLU A 96 5.41 -10.38 -4.02
N GLY A 97 6.26 -9.41 -3.70
CA GLY A 97 7.68 -9.49 -3.97
C GLY A 97 8.41 -10.28 -2.88
N PHE A 98 8.39 -9.79 -1.66
CA PHE A 98 9.12 -10.37 -0.54
C PHE A 98 8.31 -10.29 0.75
N GLN A 99 8.33 -11.38 1.53
CA GLN A 99 7.87 -11.33 2.91
C GLN A 99 8.99 -10.79 3.81
N VAL A 100 8.61 -9.90 4.71
CA VAL A 100 9.54 -9.28 5.67
C VAL A 100 9.07 -9.53 7.11
N PRO A 101 10.01 -9.66 8.06
CA PRO A 101 9.68 -9.85 9.47
C PRO A 101 9.03 -8.60 10.08
N ASP A 102 8.58 -8.71 11.33
CA ASP A 102 8.03 -7.58 12.09
C ASP A 102 9.13 -6.63 12.57
N GLU A 103 9.79 -5.97 11.63
CA GLU A 103 10.84 -4.99 11.85
C GLU A 103 10.51 -3.69 11.12
N PHE A 104 11.06 -2.57 11.59
CA PHE A 104 10.88 -1.30 10.92
C PHE A 104 11.80 -1.22 9.70
N VAL A 105 11.23 -1.22 8.50
CA VAL A 105 11.99 -1.19 7.24
C VAL A 105 11.95 0.19 6.61
N VAL A 106 13.08 0.59 6.02
CA VAL A 106 13.29 1.87 5.33
C VAL A 106 14.08 1.67 4.06
N GLY A 107 14.10 2.67 3.23
CA GLY A 107 14.81 2.65 1.94
C GLY A 107 13.91 2.18 0.79
N TYR A 108 14.41 2.33 -0.41
CA TYR A 108 13.69 2.01 -1.65
C TYR A 108 12.32 2.74 -1.77
N GLY A 109 12.26 3.97 -1.25
CA GLY A 109 11.05 4.80 -1.15
C GLY A 109 10.42 4.84 0.24
N LEU A 110 10.58 3.79 1.06
CA LEU A 110 10.11 3.75 2.44
C LEU A 110 10.91 4.70 3.34
N ASP A 111 10.23 5.33 4.29
CA ASP A 111 10.85 6.32 5.16
C ASP A 111 10.65 6.06 6.65
N TYR A 112 11.43 6.78 7.43
CA TYR A 112 11.19 7.13 8.82
C TYR A 112 11.39 8.64 8.99
N ASP A 113 10.34 9.36 9.38
CA ASP A 113 10.37 10.81 9.59
C ASP A 113 10.95 11.57 8.38
N GLU A 114 10.43 11.25 7.17
CA GLU A 114 10.84 11.80 5.87
C GLU A 114 12.29 11.48 5.45
N LYS A 115 12.98 10.59 6.16
CA LYS A 115 14.37 10.21 5.92
C LYS A 115 14.48 8.82 5.34
N TYR A 116 15.61 8.51 4.71
CA TYR A 116 16.01 7.18 4.20
C TYR A 116 15.32 6.71 2.92
N ARG A 117 14.39 7.45 2.32
CA ARG A 117 13.74 7.06 1.05
C ARG A 117 14.73 6.82 -0.09
N ASN A 118 15.86 7.52 -0.07
CA ASN A 118 16.89 7.49 -1.11
C ASN A 118 17.83 6.29 -1.05
N LEU A 119 17.74 5.43 -0.04
CA LEU A 119 18.57 4.24 0.03
C LEU A 119 18.23 3.29 -1.13
N PRO A 120 19.22 2.79 -1.89
CA PRO A 120 19.00 1.91 -3.04
C PRO A 120 18.75 0.45 -2.64
N TYR A 121 18.33 0.22 -1.42
CA TYR A 121 17.99 -1.08 -0.82
C TYR A 121 16.94 -0.90 0.26
N VAL A 122 16.27 -1.98 0.63
CA VAL A 122 15.43 -2.04 1.83
C VAL A 122 16.30 -2.50 2.99
N GLY A 123 16.31 -1.73 4.06
CA GLY A 123 17.07 -2.02 5.27
C GLY A 123 16.21 -1.98 6.52
N VAL A 124 16.64 -2.67 7.57
CA VAL A 124 16.00 -2.61 8.88
C VAL A 124 16.56 -1.42 9.65
N LEU A 125 15.66 -0.56 10.15
CA LEU A 125 16.02 0.56 10.98
C LEU A 125 16.33 0.07 12.40
N LYS A 126 17.49 0.45 12.94
CA LYS A 126 17.89 0.04 14.29
C LYS A 126 16.90 0.61 15.33
N PRO A 127 16.44 -0.19 16.32
CA PRO A 127 15.50 0.26 17.36
C PRO A 127 15.92 1.54 18.07
N ALA A 128 17.20 1.74 18.32
CA ALA A 128 17.75 2.95 18.96
C ALA A 128 17.43 4.26 18.18
N VAL A 129 16.95 4.19 16.95
CA VAL A 129 16.57 5.38 16.15
C VAL A 129 15.13 5.80 16.42
N TYR A 130 14.22 4.87 16.67
CA TYR A 130 12.78 5.12 16.83
C TYR A 130 12.23 4.79 18.23
N GLU A 131 12.94 4.00 19.04
CA GLU A 131 12.64 3.77 20.44
C GLU A 131 13.38 4.84 21.30
N LYS A 132 12.65 5.85 21.75
CA LYS A 132 13.14 6.87 22.68
C LYS A 132 12.44 6.72 24.01
#